data_f03adc6a11020cfb887de05667fef6c9
#
_entry.id   f03adc6a11020cfb887de05667fef6c9
#
_cell.length_a   1.000
_cell.length_b   1.000
_cell.length_c   1.000
_cell.angle_alpha   90.00
_cell.angle_beta   90.00
_cell.angle_gamma   90.00
#
_symmetry.space_group_name_H-M   'P 1'
#
loop_
_entity.id
_entity.type
_entity.pdbx_description
1 polymer ?
#
loop_
_entity_poly.entity_id
_entity_poly.type
_entity_poly.pdbx_seq_one_letter_code
_entity_poly.pdbx_strand_id
1 'polypeptide(L)'
;MVSLQAAAFAEPQVLVTVGPLQVTSADLNAAMASSPFGAKVPTMDENDQAGLRGDMLRRLVISRLLTLEAQRLGLDKTEAYRQDLESFRLGLLYQAYVRKLRDGIVIPDATLAAMTQQFKQDNEGLAAAKSAYINERYRTLKETTFRNLVQQAGVRTYEERFAGAKPDTVLAEGGDIRVRYGDLVNAKEYPKPPSSDWLKDRLASRVELLVVADAAAKQGIDVAGGLQKYGSERLPAVMMETKTKEWIPDEKTLRDWFAKHPATALVPERRHIGQLVLATREEADAMRRRIAKGESLFVLAGKYSVDAEGRKQNGDMGWVVKGKGLPALEQALAKLKDGEVSDVVKAPDGTYHLLTILERKPERHEAFADVRDRVAQAIIAEKLQVFVADLDGRYKPSWKVLQPAAPAAK
;
A
#
# COMPACT_ATOMS: atom_id res chain seq x y z
N MET A 1 31.67 -30.88 12.49
CA MET A 1 30.25 -30.85 12.91
C MET A 1 29.99 -29.49 13.46
N VAL A 2 29.36 -28.61 12.69
CA VAL A 2 28.91 -27.28 13.15
C VAL A 2 27.44 -27.44 13.49
N SER A 3 27.11 -27.40 14.78
CA SER A 3 25.74 -27.44 15.26
C SER A 3 25.04 -26.11 14.87
N LEU A 4 24.12 -26.17 13.92
CA LEU A 4 23.13 -25.12 13.73
C LEU A 4 22.25 -25.07 15.01
N GLN A 5 22.52 -24.14 15.90
CA GLN A 5 21.57 -23.75 16.91
C GLN A 5 20.39 -23.09 16.20
N ALA A 6 19.24 -23.78 16.17
CA ALA A 6 17.97 -23.19 15.80
C ALA A 6 17.70 -22.02 16.77
N ALA A 7 17.72 -20.81 16.25
CA ALA A 7 17.26 -19.64 17.01
C ALA A 7 15.81 -19.91 17.42
N ALA A 8 15.57 -20.14 18.70
CA ALA A 8 14.25 -20.25 19.27
C ALA A 8 13.53 -18.94 18.96
N PHE A 9 12.51 -18.99 18.09
CA PHE A 9 11.61 -17.86 17.87
C PHE A 9 10.89 -17.62 19.20
N ALA A 10 11.21 -16.50 19.87
CA ALA A 10 10.51 -16.06 21.07
C ALA A 10 9.00 -16.01 20.74
N GLU A 11 8.17 -16.56 21.60
CA GLU A 11 6.71 -16.50 21.44
C GLU A 11 6.26 -15.05 21.24
N PRO A 12 5.30 -14.80 20.34
CA PRO A 12 4.85 -13.43 20.05
C PRO A 12 4.29 -12.77 21.32
N GLN A 13 4.97 -11.74 21.78
CA GLN A 13 4.55 -10.99 22.98
C GLN A 13 3.27 -10.21 22.69
N VAL A 14 2.27 -10.32 23.59
CA VAL A 14 1.06 -9.48 23.52
C VAL A 14 1.39 -8.06 23.92
N LEU A 15 1.13 -7.10 23.03
CA LEU A 15 1.38 -5.66 23.24
C LEU A 15 0.13 -4.94 23.74
N VAL A 16 -1.03 -5.27 23.17
CA VAL A 16 -2.32 -4.67 23.53
C VAL A 16 -3.40 -5.74 23.48
N THR A 17 -4.33 -5.71 24.44
CA THR A 17 -5.56 -6.54 24.44
C THR A 17 -6.76 -5.63 24.24
N VAL A 18 -7.63 -5.98 23.29
CA VAL A 18 -8.86 -5.24 22.93
C VAL A 18 -10.04 -6.22 23.03
N GLY A 19 -10.72 -6.26 24.15
CA GLY A 19 -11.72 -7.32 24.43
C GLY A 19 -11.08 -8.71 24.29
N PRO A 20 -11.63 -9.62 23.48
CA PRO A 20 -11.05 -10.94 23.22
C PRO A 20 -9.91 -10.94 22.20
N LEU A 21 -9.67 -9.82 21.53
CA LEU A 21 -8.64 -9.70 20.48
C LEU A 21 -7.32 -9.20 21.07
N GLN A 22 -6.23 -9.59 20.42
CA GLN A 22 -4.88 -9.18 20.82
C GLN A 22 -4.15 -8.54 19.64
N VAL A 23 -3.22 -7.66 19.97
CA VAL A 23 -2.18 -7.15 19.07
C VAL A 23 -0.85 -7.63 19.63
N THR A 24 -0.12 -8.39 18.84
CA THR A 24 1.16 -9.00 19.22
C THR A 24 2.36 -8.29 18.60
N SER A 25 3.56 -8.59 19.10
CA SER A 25 4.80 -8.15 18.48
C SER A 25 4.96 -8.68 17.05
N ALA A 26 4.43 -9.88 16.76
CA ALA A 26 4.42 -10.42 15.39
C ALA A 26 3.52 -9.62 14.46
N ASP A 27 2.31 -9.22 14.91
CA ASP A 27 1.43 -8.35 14.14
C ASP A 27 2.10 -7.01 13.82
N LEU A 28 2.75 -6.40 14.82
CA LEU A 28 3.46 -5.13 14.65
C LEU A 28 4.61 -5.25 13.64
N ASN A 29 5.44 -6.29 13.76
CA ASN A 29 6.55 -6.52 12.85
C ASN A 29 6.06 -6.77 11.40
N ALA A 30 4.98 -7.53 11.23
CA ALA A 30 4.36 -7.75 9.93
C ALA A 30 3.81 -6.44 9.33
N ALA A 31 3.15 -5.60 10.15
CA ALA A 31 2.65 -4.30 9.71
C ALA A 31 3.79 -3.34 9.32
N MET A 32 4.88 -3.32 10.09
CA MET A 32 6.09 -2.56 9.78
C MET A 32 6.70 -2.99 8.44
N ALA A 33 6.88 -4.29 8.24
CA ALA A 33 7.48 -4.85 7.01
C ALA A 33 6.62 -4.59 5.76
N SER A 34 5.30 -4.62 5.90
CA SER A 34 4.36 -4.37 4.80
C SER A 34 4.05 -2.88 4.56
N SER A 35 4.57 -1.99 5.41
CA SER A 35 4.38 -0.54 5.24
C SER A 35 5.15 -0.01 4.02
N PRO A 36 4.76 1.14 3.43
CA PRO A 36 5.54 1.78 2.37
C PRO A 36 6.99 2.11 2.78
N PHE A 37 7.25 2.17 4.07
CA PHE A 37 8.56 2.44 4.65
C PHE A 37 9.34 1.16 5.02
N GLY A 38 8.75 -0.05 4.84
CA GLY A 38 9.31 -1.32 5.31
C GLY A 38 10.77 -1.54 4.92
N ALA A 39 11.13 -1.26 3.66
CA ALA A 39 12.50 -1.37 3.17
C ALA A 39 13.46 -0.33 3.78
N LYS A 40 12.96 0.82 4.27
CA LYS A 40 13.76 1.90 4.85
C LYS A 40 13.91 1.79 6.37
N VAL A 41 13.05 1.03 7.03
CA VAL A 41 13.06 0.89 8.50
C VAL A 41 14.45 0.60 9.07
N PRO A 42 15.27 -0.32 8.49
CA PRO A 42 16.60 -0.60 9.03
C PRO A 42 17.59 0.58 8.97
N THR A 43 17.32 1.58 8.13
CA THR A 43 18.18 2.76 7.92
C THR A 43 17.65 4.03 8.59
N MET A 44 16.47 3.98 9.22
CA MET A 44 15.89 5.08 10.00
C MET A 44 16.63 5.24 11.34
N ASP A 45 16.67 6.45 11.87
CA ASP A 45 17.12 6.67 13.23
C ASP A 45 16.12 6.06 14.25
N GLU A 46 16.56 5.90 15.50
CA GLU A 46 15.79 5.24 16.57
C GLU A 46 14.47 5.98 16.87
N ASN A 47 14.45 7.31 16.81
CA ASN A 47 13.24 8.11 17.07
C ASN A 47 12.20 7.93 15.97
N ASP A 48 12.62 7.97 14.71
CA ASP A 48 11.76 7.75 13.55
C ASP A 48 11.19 6.33 13.56
N GLN A 49 12.03 5.32 13.89
CA GLN A 49 11.57 3.94 14.05
C GLN A 49 10.55 3.81 15.19
N ALA A 50 10.79 4.45 16.33
CA ALA A 50 9.88 4.44 17.48
C ALA A 50 8.55 5.13 17.13
N GLY A 51 8.60 6.27 16.45
CA GLY A 51 7.42 6.98 15.94
C GLY A 51 6.59 6.09 15.01
N LEU A 52 7.22 5.50 14.00
CA LEU A 52 6.54 4.60 13.05
C LEU A 52 5.95 3.37 13.75
N ARG A 53 6.66 2.76 14.71
CA ARG A 53 6.14 1.65 15.54
C ARG A 53 4.91 2.06 16.32
N GLY A 54 4.93 3.23 16.96
CA GLY A 54 3.79 3.78 17.69
C GLY A 54 2.57 3.97 16.81
N ASP A 55 2.74 4.53 15.62
CA ASP A 55 1.67 4.74 14.65
C ASP A 55 1.09 3.43 14.12
N MET A 56 1.95 2.45 13.80
CA MET A 56 1.51 1.14 13.35
C MET A 56 0.75 0.39 14.45
N LEU A 57 1.24 0.43 15.69
CA LEU A 57 0.57 -0.17 16.83
C LEU A 57 -0.82 0.43 17.05
N ARG A 58 -0.94 1.76 16.99
CA ARG A 58 -2.23 2.46 17.09
C ARG A 58 -3.19 2.04 15.99
N ARG A 59 -2.73 1.93 14.73
CA ARG A 59 -3.54 1.44 13.60
C ARG A 59 -4.04 0.02 13.82
N LEU A 60 -3.20 -0.87 14.35
CA LEU A 60 -3.59 -2.24 14.68
C LEU A 60 -4.67 -2.26 15.78
N VAL A 61 -4.53 -1.44 16.82
CA VAL A 61 -5.55 -1.32 17.88
C VAL A 61 -6.87 -0.82 17.30
N ILE A 62 -6.86 0.22 16.48
CA ILE A 62 -8.06 0.73 15.79
C ILE A 62 -8.70 -0.38 14.93
N SER A 63 -7.91 -1.15 14.21
CA SER A 63 -8.41 -2.30 13.42
C SER A 63 -9.14 -3.31 14.30
N ARG A 64 -8.62 -3.62 15.50
CA ARG A 64 -9.29 -4.53 16.46
C ARG A 64 -10.59 -3.93 17.01
N LEU A 65 -10.61 -2.62 17.32
CA LEU A 65 -11.80 -1.91 17.75
C LEU A 65 -12.91 -1.96 16.69
N LEU A 66 -12.55 -1.67 15.43
CA LEU A 66 -13.48 -1.73 14.30
C LEU A 66 -13.99 -3.16 14.06
N THR A 67 -13.15 -4.17 14.23
CA THR A 67 -13.55 -5.58 14.14
C THR A 67 -14.63 -5.93 15.16
N LEU A 68 -14.43 -5.56 16.43
CA LEU A 68 -15.40 -5.83 17.48
C LEU A 68 -16.72 -5.10 17.24
N GLU A 69 -16.66 -3.87 16.78
CA GLU A 69 -17.86 -3.09 16.46
C GLU A 69 -18.61 -3.67 15.27
N ALA A 70 -17.90 -4.10 14.22
CA ALA A 70 -18.47 -4.79 13.08
C ALA A 70 -19.19 -6.09 13.51
N GLN A 71 -18.56 -6.88 14.36
CA GLN A 71 -19.18 -8.10 14.93
C GLN A 71 -20.40 -7.77 15.77
N ARG A 72 -20.33 -6.76 16.64
CA ARG A 72 -21.48 -6.29 17.43
C ARG A 72 -22.68 -5.90 16.56
N LEU A 73 -22.42 -5.29 15.41
CA LEU A 73 -23.43 -4.90 14.43
C LEU A 73 -23.84 -6.03 13.48
N GLY A 74 -23.24 -7.22 13.59
CA GLY A 74 -23.53 -8.39 12.76
C GLY A 74 -23.04 -8.26 11.31
N LEU A 75 -22.10 -7.36 11.02
CA LEU A 75 -21.57 -7.17 9.65
C LEU A 75 -20.81 -8.41 9.14
N ASP A 76 -20.22 -9.18 10.06
CA ASP A 76 -19.57 -10.49 9.80
C ASP A 76 -20.57 -11.58 9.35
N LYS A 77 -21.87 -11.38 9.60
CA LYS A 77 -22.94 -12.32 9.27
C LYS A 77 -23.73 -11.92 8.02
N THR A 78 -23.41 -10.77 7.43
CA THR A 78 -24.08 -10.30 6.21
C THR A 78 -23.76 -11.19 5.02
N GLU A 79 -24.73 -11.35 4.11
CA GLU A 79 -24.54 -12.13 2.89
C GLU A 79 -23.38 -11.55 2.03
N ALA A 80 -23.30 -10.22 1.94
CA ALA A 80 -22.23 -9.55 1.18
C ALA A 80 -20.83 -9.89 1.73
N TYR A 81 -20.66 -9.91 3.06
CA TYR A 81 -19.38 -10.27 3.68
C TYR A 81 -19.05 -11.74 3.46
N ARG A 82 -20.03 -12.65 3.57
CA ARG A 82 -19.83 -14.09 3.31
C ARG A 82 -19.45 -14.36 1.85
N GLN A 83 -20.10 -13.69 0.90
CA GLN A 83 -19.78 -13.80 -0.53
C GLN A 83 -18.38 -13.26 -0.84
N ASP A 84 -17.95 -12.18 -0.18
CA ASP A 84 -16.63 -11.62 -0.30
C ASP A 84 -15.55 -12.60 0.22
N LEU A 85 -15.74 -13.17 1.41
CA LEU A 85 -14.88 -14.22 1.95
C LEU A 85 -14.82 -15.46 1.04
N GLU A 86 -15.96 -15.91 0.53
CA GLU A 86 -16.02 -17.07 -0.36
C GLU A 86 -15.29 -16.80 -1.69
N SER A 87 -15.48 -15.61 -2.25
CA SER A 87 -14.76 -15.21 -3.47
C SER A 87 -13.26 -15.21 -3.26
N PHE A 88 -12.80 -14.72 -2.11
CA PHE A 88 -11.38 -14.73 -1.76
C PHE A 88 -10.86 -16.16 -1.53
N ARG A 89 -11.63 -17.01 -0.85
CA ARG A 89 -11.32 -18.44 -0.63
C ARG A 89 -11.11 -19.17 -1.96
N LEU A 90 -12.02 -18.98 -2.91
CA LEU A 90 -11.90 -19.57 -4.25
C LEU A 90 -10.62 -19.11 -4.95
N GLY A 91 -10.28 -17.82 -4.84
CA GLY A 91 -9.03 -17.28 -5.38
C GLY A 91 -7.78 -17.90 -4.76
N LEU A 92 -7.77 -18.08 -3.43
CA LEU A 92 -6.66 -18.74 -2.72
C LEU A 92 -6.50 -20.21 -3.16
N LEU A 93 -7.59 -20.97 -3.24
CA LEU A 93 -7.58 -22.36 -3.70
C LEU A 93 -7.05 -22.46 -5.13
N TYR A 94 -7.53 -21.59 -6.03
CA TYR A 94 -7.05 -21.52 -7.40
C TYR A 94 -5.53 -21.26 -7.45
N GLN A 95 -5.07 -20.22 -6.75
CA GLN A 95 -3.65 -19.87 -6.73
C GLN A 95 -2.77 -20.99 -6.16
N ALA A 96 -3.22 -21.63 -5.09
CA ALA A 96 -2.49 -22.72 -4.46
C ALA A 96 -2.41 -23.94 -5.38
N TYR A 97 -3.51 -24.28 -6.07
CA TYR A 97 -3.54 -25.38 -7.03
C TYR A 97 -2.58 -25.12 -8.22
N VAL A 98 -2.67 -23.93 -8.80
CA VAL A 98 -1.83 -23.49 -9.93
C VAL A 98 -0.34 -23.48 -9.54
N ARG A 99 -0.02 -23.04 -8.32
CA ARG A 99 1.34 -23.10 -7.79
C ARG A 99 1.82 -24.56 -7.67
N LYS A 100 1.00 -25.43 -7.09
CA LYS A 100 1.31 -26.87 -6.97
C LYS A 100 1.57 -27.53 -8.34
N LEU A 101 0.78 -27.17 -9.36
CA LEU A 101 1.02 -27.66 -10.73
C LEU A 101 2.39 -27.21 -11.26
N ARG A 102 2.74 -25.94 -11.05
CA ARG A 102 4.00 -25.38 -11.53
C ARG A 102 5.19 -25.97 -10.78
N ASP A 103 5.10 -26.07 -9.46
CA ASP A 103 6.18 -26.60 -8.60
C ASP A 103 6.41 -28.09 -8.84
N GLY A 104 5.40 -28.80 -9.34
CA GLY A 104 5.52 -30.21 -9.74
C GLY A 104 6.23 -30.44 -11.08
N ILE A 105 6.61 -29.39 -11.81
CA ILE A 105 7.31 -29.53 -13.10
C ILE A 105 8.79 -29.82 -12.85
N VAL A 106 9.22 -31.01 -13.24
CA VAL A 106 10.62 -31.43 -13.18
C VAL A 106 11.26 -31.30 -14.57
N ILE A 107 12.45 -30.69 -14.61
CA ILE A 107 13.27 -30.68 -15.85
C ILE A 107 13.96 -32.03 -15.94
N PRO A 108 13.77 -32.81 -17.02
CA PRO A 108 14.45 -34.09 -17.16
C PRO A 108 16.00 -33.93 -17.14
N ASP A 109 16.70 -34.89 -16.53
CA ASP A 109 18.17 -34.84 -16.33
C ASP A 109 18.90 -34.59 -17.64
N ALA A 110 18.53 -35.26 -18.73
CA ALA A 110 19.14 -35.06 -20.05
C ALA A 110 18.97 -33.62 -20.57
N THR A 111 17.78 -33.01 -20.37
CA THR A 111 17.52 -31.63 -20.75
C THR A 111 18.30 -30.64 -19.87
N LEU A 112 18.36 -30.92 -18.58
CA LEU A 112 19.12 -30.10 -17.64
C LEU A 112 20.62 -30.14 -17.94
N ALA A 113 21.18 -31.34 -18.27
CA ALA A 113 22.56 -31.51 -18.69
C ALA A 113 22.87 -30.74 -19.98
N ALA A 114 22.01 -30.83 -20.98
CA ALA A 114 22.15 -30.07 -22.23
C ALA A 114 22.14 -28.54 -22.00
N MET A 115 21.22 -28.04 -21.20
CA MET A 115 21.19 -26.61 -20.81
C MET A 115 22.48 -26.22 -20.07
N THR A 116 22.92 -27.02 -19.10
CA THR A 116 24.13 -26.74 -18.34
C THR A 116 25.37 -26.71 -19.24
N GLN A 117 25.44 -27.60 -20.24
CA GLN A 117 26.51 -27.61 -21.21
C GLN A 117 26.46 -26.38 -22.14
N GLN A 118 25.28 -25.95 -22.56
CA GLN A 118 25.09 -24.79 -23.42
C GLN A 118 25.50 -23.48 -22.74
N PHE A 119 25.19 -23.32 -21.45
CA PHE A 119 25.42 -22.12 -20.67
C PHE A 119 26.57 -22.21 -19.66
N LYS A 120 27.59 -23.01 -19.92
CA LYS A 120 28.70 -23.44 -19.01
C LYS A 120 29.17 -22.44 -17.95
N GLN A 121 29.26 -21.15 -18.26
CA GLN A 121 29.73 -20.09 -17.36
C GLN A 121 28.70 -18.93 -17.22
N ASP A 122 27.58 -19.06 -17.86
CA ASP A 122 26.48 -18.06 -17.82
C ASP A 122 25.36 -18.56 -16.91
N ASN A 123 25.48 -18.24 -15.63
CA ASN A 123 24.48 -18.61 -14.62
C ASN A 123 23.13 -17.94 -14.87
N GLU A 124 23.12 -16.71 -15.39
CA GLU A 124 21.88 -15.98 -15.71
C GLU A 124 21.19 -16.59 -16.91
N GLY A 125 21.93 -16.91 -17.98
CA GLY A 125 21.40 -17.60 -19.14
C GLY A 125 20.85 -18.99 -18.79
N LEU A 126 21.53 -19.76 -17.93
CA LEU A 126 21.05 -21.05 -17.45
C LEU A 126 19.74 -20.90 -16.64
N ALA A 127 19.68 -19.91 -15.75
CA ALA A 127 18.45 -19.64 -14.98
C ALA A 127 17.28 -19.23 -15.89
N ALA A 128 17.55 -18.40 -16.89
CA ALA A 128 16.57 -17.99 -17.89
C ALA A 128 16.06 -19.17 -18.72
N ALA A 129 16.95 -20.06 -19.18
CA ALA A 129 16.59 -21.27 -19.95
C ALA A 129 15.74 -22.24 -19.11
N LYS A 130 16.08 -22.47 -17.85
CA LYS A 130 15.28 -23.27 -16.91
C LYS A 130 13.88 -22.65 -16.73
N SER A 131 13.82 -21.35 -16.51
CA SER A 131 12.56 -20.63 -16.35
C SER A 131 11.68 -20.70 -17.60
N ALA A 132 12.27 -20.55 -18.78
CA ALA A 132 11.58 -20.68 -20.06
C ALA A 132 10.98 -22.08 -20.26
N TYR A 133 11.77 -23.13 -19.95
CA TYR A 133 11.29 -24.52 -20.01
C TYR A 133 10.10 -24.76 -19.08
N ILE A 134 10.23 -24.33 -17.81
CA ILE A 134 9.16 -24.47 -16.81
C ILE A 134 7.91 -23.72 -17.27
N ASN A 135 8.04 -22.50 -17.78
CA ASN A 135 6.92 -21.69 -18.23
C ASN A 135 6.18 -22.33 -19.42
N GLU A 136 6.92 -22.89 -20.38
CA GLU A 136 6.33 -23.57 -21.54
C GLU A 136 5.59 -24.83 -21.11
N ARG A 137 6.23 -25.66 -20.27
CA ARG A 137 5.59 -26.88 -19.73
C ARG A 137 4.39 -26.56 -18.87
N TYR A 138 4.48 -25.49 -18.05
CA TYR A 138 3.37 -25.04 -17.24
C TYR A 138 2.17 -24.62 -18.08
N ARG A 139 2.38 -23.87 -19.17
CA ARG A 139 1.29 -23.44 -20.07
C ARG A 139 0.51 -24.66 -20.60
N THR A 140 1.22 -25.63 -21.16
CA THR A 140 0.60 -26.85 -21.71
C THR A 140 -0.08 -27.70 -20.63
N LEU A 141 0.56 -27.84 -19.46
CA LEU A 141 0.02 -28.59 -18.33
C LEU A 141 -1.23 -27.93 -17.78
N LYS A 142 -1.22 -26.61 -17.62
CA LYS A 142 -2.35 -25.80 -17.16
C LYS A 142 -3.57 -25.98 -18.08
N GLU A 143 -3.40 -25.76 -19.38
CA GLU A 143 -4.47 -25.90 -20.36
C GLU A 143 -5.08 -27.31 -20.37
N THR A 144 -4.24 -28.33 -20.38
CA THR A 144 -4.70 -29.73 -20.38
C THR A 144 -5.40 -30.08 -19.08
N THR A 145 -4.84 -29.69 -17.93
CA THR A 145 -5.44 -29.94 -16.63
C THR A 145 -6.79 -29.27 -16.49
N PHE A 146 -6.91 -28.03 -16.89
CA PHE A 146 -8.19 -27.29 -16.77
C PHE A 146 -9.26 -27.85 -17.67
N ARG A 147 -8.92 -28.22 -18.91
CA ARG A 147 -9.85 -28.90 -19.82
C ARG A 147 -10.36 -30.21 -19.21
N ASN A 148 -9.46 -31.00 -18.65
CA ASN A 148 -9.82 -32.28 -18.00
C ASN A 148 -10.71 -32.05 -16.78
N LEU A 149 -10.45 -31.04 -15.94
CA LEU A 149 -11.27 -30.71 -14.79
C LEU A 149 -12.70 -30.27 -15.21
N VAL A 150 -12.83 -29.44 -16.22
CA VAL A 150 -14.14 -29.04 -16.77
C VAL A 150 -14.90 -30.26 -17.28
N GLN A 151 -14.22 -31.17 -18.01
CA GLN A 151 -14.79 -32.39 -18.50
C GLN A 151 -15.24 -33.35 -17.38
N GLN A 152 -14.39 -33.54 -16.37
CA GLN A 152 -14.68 -34.39 -15.21
C GLN A 152 -15.84 -33.87 -14.38
N ALA A 153 -15.95 -32.55 -14.23
CA ALA A 153 -17.06 -31.92 -13.56
C ALA A 153 -18.36 -31.93 -14.37
N GLY A 154 -18.30 -32.33 -15.65
CA GLY A 154 -19.46 -32.37 -16.55
C GLY A 154 -20.09 -31.00 -16.79
N VAL A 155 -19.29 -29.93 -16.70
CA VAL A 155 -19.80 -28.55 -16.86
C VAL A 155 -20.21 -28.31 -18.30
N ARG A 156 -21.46 -27.87 -18.48
CA ARG A 156 -22.01 -27.38 -19.74
C ARG A 156 -22.22 -25.89 -19.68
N THR A 157 -21.90 -25.19 -20.77
CA THR A 157 -22.12 -23.75 -20.95
C THR A 157 -23.24 -23.49 -21.91
N TYR A 158 -24.03 -22.44 -21.72
CA TYR A 158 -25.23 -22.10 -22.44
C TYR A 158 -25.10 -20.70 -23.06
N GLU A 159 -24.25 -20.57 -24.08
CA GLU A 159 -23.99 -19.29 -24.77
C GLU A 159 -25.25 -18.74 -25.45
N GLU A 160 -26.15 -19.61 -25.92
CA GLU A 160 -27.44 -19.26 -26.49
C GLU A 160 -28.39 -18.51 -25.54
N ARG A 161 -28.08 -18.54 -24.22
CA ARG A 161 -28.86 -17.84 -23.20
C ARG A 161 -28.36 -16.42 -22.91
N PHE A 162 -27.28 -15.95 -23.54
CA PHE A 162 -26.75 -14.62 -23.29
C PHE A 162 -27.71 -13.51 -23.68
N ALA A 163 -28.41 -13.67 -24.80
CA ALA A 163 -29.39 -12.70 -25.28
C ALA A 163 -30.59 -12.65 -24.31
N GLY A 164 -30.82 -11.48 -23.71
CA GLY A 164 -31.94 -11.28 -22.79
C GLY A 164 -31.77 -11.96 -21.41
N ALA A 165 -30.55 -12.37 -21.06
CA ALA A 165 -30.27 -13.00 -19.76
C ALA A 165 -30.67 -12.09 -18.59
N LYS A 166 -31.33 -12.67 -17.59
CA LYS A 166 -31.65 -12.04 -16.31
C LYS A 166 -30.63 -12.48 -15.24
N PRO A 167 -30.52 -11.81 -14.10
CA PRO A 167 -29.55 -12.18 -13.07
C PRO A 167 -29.56 -13.66 -12.67
N ASP A 168 -30.73 -14.29 -12.61
CA ASP A 168 -30.88 -15.70 -12.26
C ASP A 168 -30.71 -16.69 -13.41
N THR A 169 -30.51 -16.21 -14.66
CA THR A 169 -30.32 -17.08 -15.83
C THR A 169 -29.03 -17.89 -15.66
N VAL A 170 -29.17 -19.22 -15.66
CA VAL A 170 -28.03 -20.15 -15.55
C VAL A 170 -27.29 -20.17 -16.89
N LEU A 171 -26.00 -19.84 -16.86
CA LEU A 171 -25.10 -19.77 -18.00
C LEU A 171 -24.12 -20.95 -18.08
N ALA A 172 -23.84 -21.58 -16.93
CA ALA A 172 -23.09 -22.83 -16.86
C ALA A 172 -23.54 -23.67 -15.68
N GLU A 173 -23.55 -24.99 -15.84
CA GLU A 173 -23.81 -25.92 -14.74
C GLU A 173 -23.17 -27.29 -15.00
N GLY A 174 -22.80 -27.98 -13.91
CA GLY A 174 -22.27 -29.35 -13.90
C GLY A 174 -21.67 -29.71 -12.56
N GLY A 175 -21.95 -30.91 -12.04
CA GLY A 175 -21.58 -31.28 -10.66
C GLY A 175 -22.12 -30.28 -9.65
N ASP A 176 -21.24 -29.78 -8.77
CA ASP A 176 -21.58 -28.77 -7.77
C ASP A 176 -21.45 -27.32 -8.29
N ILE A 177 -21.12 -27.16 -9.58
CA ILE A 177 -20.86 -25.87 -10.19
C ILE A 177 -22.12 -25.34 -10.87
N ARG A 178 -22.47 -24.10 -10.54
CA ARG A 178 -23.52 -23.35 -11.21
C ARG A 178 -23.10 -21.88 -11.32
N VAL A 179 -23.15 -21.33 -12.55
CA VAL A 179 -22.85 -19.93 -12.81
C VAL A 179 -24.06 -19.26 -13.43
N ARG A 180 -24.54 -18.21 -12.77
CA ARG A 180 -25.65 -17.40 -13.25
C ARG A 180 -25.13 -16.13 -13.92
N TYR A 181 -25.96 -15.48 -14.73
CA TYR A 181 -25.63 -14.20 -15.33
C TYR A 181 -25.27 -13.13 -14.29
N GLY A 182 -26.01 -13.06 -13.17
CA GLY A 182 -25.75 -12.14 -12.08
C GLY A 182 -24.42 -12.38 -11.34
N ASP A 183 -23.82 -13.58 -11.46
CA ASP A 183 -22.49 -13.88 -10.92
C ASP A 183 -21.36 -13.28 -11.77
N LEU A 184 -21.68 -12.87 -13.02
CA LEU A 184 -20.73 -12.32 -13.98
C LEU A 184 -20.93 -10.82 -14.19
N VAL A 185 -22.17 -10.34 -14.13
CA VAL A 185 -22.58 -8.98 -14.49
C VAL A 185 -23.32 -8.32 -13.34
N ASN A 186 -22.71 -7.28 -12.78
CA ASN A 186 -23.37 -6.41 -11.82
C ASN A 186 -24.13 -5.31 -12.60
N ALA A 187 -25.47 -5.31 -12.56
CA ALA A 187 -26.29 -4.35 -13.27
C ALA A 187 -26.03 -2.87 -12.87
N LYS A 188 -25.48 -2.62 -11.70
CA LYS A 188 -25.10 -1.26 -11.25
C LYS A 188 -23.82 -0.77 -11.94
N GLU A 189 -22.89 -1.68 -12.24
CA GLU A 189 -21.63 -1.38 -12.92
C GLU A 189 -21.78 -1.39 -14.43
N TYR A 190 -22.68 -2.24 -14.93
CA TYR A 190 -22.95 -2.42 -16.36
C TYR A 190 -24.40 -2.06 -16.67
N PRO A 191 -24.72 -0.76 -16.80
CA PRO A 191 -26.10 -0.32 -17.10
C PRO A 191 -26.58 -0.75 -18.51
N LYS A 192 -25.62 -1.12 -19.41
CA LYS A 192 -25.89 -1.75 -20.70
C LYS A 192 -25.37 -3.18 -20.69
N PRO A 193 -26.09 -4.15 -21.30
CA PRO A 193 -25.60 -5.50 -21.38
C PRO A 193 -24.23 -5.57 -22.07
N PRO A 194 -23.27 -6.34 -21.51
CA PRO A 194 -21.97 -6.57 -22.14
C PRO A 194 -22.10 -7.30 -23.48
N SER A 195 -21.04 -7.26 -24.31
CA SER A 195 -20.99 -8.05 -25.55
C SER A 195 -20.97 -9.56 -25.24
N SER A 196 -21.43 -10.35 -26.22
CA SER A 196 -21.39 -11.81 -26.11
C SER A 196 -19.97 -12.35 -25.94
N ASP A 197 -18.98 -11.76 -26.61
CA ASP A 197 -17.59 -12.20 -26.51
C ASP A 197 -17.06 -11.94 -25.07
N TRP A 198 -17.36 -10.77 -24.51
CA TRP A 198 -17.01 -10.46 -23.11
C TRP A 198 -17.66 -11.46 -22.13
N LEU A 199 -18.94 -11.75 -22.32
CA LEU A 199 -19.67 -12.73 -21.49
C LEU A 199 -19.05 -14.13 -21.60
N LYS A 200 -18.69 -14.55 -22.83
CA LYS A 200 -18.02 -15.83 -23.07
C LYS A 200 -16.70 -15.96 -22.33
N ASP A 201 -15.83 -14.95 -22.45
CA ASP A 201 -14.54 -14.94 -21.78
C ASP A 201 -14.70 -14.91 -20.25
N ARG A 202 -15.66 -14.12 -19.77
CA ARG A 202 -15.94 -14.01 -18.33
C ARG A 202 -16.52 -15.30 -17.76
N LEU A 203 -17.42 -15.95 -18.52
CA LEU A 203 -18.00 -17.25 -18.16
C LEU A 203 -16.91 -18.33 -18.10
N ALA A 204 -16.07 -18.42 -19.13
CA ALA A 204 -14.97 -19.37 -19.19
C ALA A 204 -14.02 -19.19 -17.98
N SER A 205 -13.62 -17.95 -17.68
CA SER A 205 -12.77 -17.63 -16.52
C SER A 205 -13.43 -17.99 -15.19
N ARG A 206 -14.74 -17.78 -15.05
CA ARG A 206 -15.49 -18.15 -13.83
C ARG A 206 -15.60 -19.65 -13.67
N VAL A 207 -15.91 -20.38 -14.73
CA VAL A 207 -15.94 -21.85 -14.73
C VAL A 207 -14.56 -22.41 -14.38
N GLU A 208 -13.49 -21.90 -15.00
CA GLU A 208 -12.11 -22.29 -14.69
C GLU A 208 -11.81 -22.12 -13.20
N LEU A 209 -12.10 -20.93 -12.63
CA LEU A 209 -11.91 -20.66 -11.21
C LEU A 209 -12.61 -21.71 -10.33
N LEU A 210 -13.88 -22.00 -10.64
CA LEU A 210 -14.70 -22.88 -9.81
C LEU A 210 -14.25 -24.35 -9.90
N VAL A 211 -13.95 -24.89 -11.10
CA VAL A 211 -13.49 -26.26 -11.24
C VAL A 211 -12.12 -26.48 -10.60
N VAL A 212 -11.23 -25.50 -10.70
CA VAL A 212 -9.89 -25.58 -10.11
C VAL A 212 -9.96 -25.46 -8.58
N ALA A 213 -10.80 -24.55 -8.05
CA ALA A 213 -10.98 -24.40 -6.62
C ALA A 213 -11.62 -25.66 -6.00
N ASP A 214 -12.59 -26.27 -6.67
CA ASP A 214 -13.19 -27.54 -6.28
C ASP A 214 -12.15 -28.67 -6.25
N ALA A 215 -11.34 -28.80 -7.31
CA ALA A 215 -10.25 -29.78 -7.37
C ALA A 215 -9.21 -29.55 -6.24
N ALA A 216 -8.89 -28.29 -5.96
CA ALA A 216 -7.98 -27.92 -4.86
C ALA A 216 -8.56 -28.37 -3.50
N ALA A 217 -9.85 -28.09 -3.25
CA ALA A 217 -10.53 -28.46 -2.02
C ALA A 217 -10.59 -30.00 -1.86
N LYS A 218 -10.92 -30.73 -2.94
CA LYS A 218 -10.93 -32.21 -2.95
C LYS A 218 -9.54 -32.81 -2.70
N GLN A 219 -8.47 -32.10 -3.06
CA GLN A 219 -7.08 -32.50 -2.74
C GLN A 219 -6.64 -32.08 -1.32
N GLY A 220 -7.50 -31.51 -0.51
CA GLY A 220 -7.19 -31.07 0.84
C GLY A 220 -6.22 -29.89 0.93
N ILE A 221 -6.16 -29.06 -0.10
CA ILE A 221 -5.29 -27.88 -0.07
C ILE A 221 -5.83 -26.90 1.00
N ASP A 222 -4.99 -26.66 2.03
CA ASP A 222 -5.35 -25.77 3.13
C ASP A 222 -5.09 -24.31 2.76
N VAL A 223 -6.11 -23.48 2.92
CA VAL A 223 -6.07 -22.03 2.74
C VAL A 223 -6.61 -21.28 3.97
N ALA A 224 -6.83 -21.95 5.08
CA ALA A 224 -7.45 -21.40 6.28
C ALA A 224 -6.68 -20.19 6.81
N GLY A 225 -5.35 -20.27 6.88
CA GLY A 225 -4.50 -19.17 7.34
C GLY A 225 -4.62 -17.91 6.47
N GLY A 226 -4.64 -18.07 5.15
CA GLY A 226 -4.84 -16.96 4.22
C GLY A 226 -6.23 -16.33 4.34
N LEU A 227 -7.25 -17.16 4.48
CA LEU A 227 -8.64 -16.71 4.65
C LEU A 227 -8.85 -15.99 5.98
N GLN A 228 -8.27 -16.49 7.07
CA GLN A 228 -8.31 -15.85 8.38
C GLN A 228 -7.64 -14.48 8.35
N LYS A 229 -6.47 -14.38 7.71
CA LYS A 229 -5.78 -13.09 7.53
C LYS A 229 -6.66 -12.11 6.76
N TYR A 230 -7.19 -12.53 5.61
CA TYR A 230 -8.08 -11.68 4.82
C TYR A 230 -9.30 -11.21 5.62
N GLY A 231 -10.00 -12.11 6.31
CA GLY A 231 -11.16 -11.77 7.15
C GLY A 231 -10.82 -10.74 8.23
N SER A 232 -9.64 -10.86 8.85
CA SER A 232 -9.18 -9.93 9.87
C SER A 232 -8.88 -8.52 9.35
N GLU A 233 -8.54 -8.39 8.07
CA GLU A 233 -8.31 -7.12 7.37
C GLU A 233 -9.61 -6.57 6.75
N ARG A 234 -10.46 -7.46 6.24
CA ARG A 234 -11.67 -7.10 5.51
C ARG A 234 -12.81 -6.61 6.41
N LEU A 235 -12.98 -7.22 7.58
CA LEU A 235 -14.09 -6.85 8.48
C LEU A 235 -13.98 -5.41 9.01
N PRO A 236 -12.82 -4.92 9.48
CA PRO A 236 -12.63 -3.50 9.80
C PRO A 236 -12.88 -2.58 8.60
N ALA A 237 -12.49 -3.00 7.39
CA ALA A 237 -12.73 -2.22 6.18
C ALA A 237 -14.24 -2.11 5.87
N VAL A 238 -15.01 -3.20 5.99
CA VAL A 238 -16.47 -3.19 5.85
C VAL A 238 -17.12 -2.26 6.87
N MET A 239 -16.63 -2.24 8.12
CA MET A 239 -17.09 -1.30 9.14
C MET A 239 -16.86 0.15 8.71
N MET A 240 -15.66 0.46 8.21
CA MET A 240 -15.33 1.80 7.72
C MET A 240 -16.14 2.19 6.49
N GLU A 241 -16.33 1.27 5.52
CA GLU A 241 -17.19 1.51 4.36
C GLU A 241 -18.63 1.86 4.77
N THR A 242 -19.17 1.13 5.75
CA THR A 242 -20.51 1.36 6.30
C THR A 242 -20.59 2.75 6.93
N LYS A 243 -19.63 3.09 7.80
CA LYS A 243 -19.61 4.39 8.48
C LYS A 243 -19.35 5.54 7.52
N THR A 244 -18.45 5.38 6.58
CA THR A 244 -18.17 6.41 5.57
C THR A 244 -19.42 6.76 4.76
N LYS A 245 -20.22 5.76 4.37
CA LYS A 245 -21.51 5.98 3.68
C LYS A 245 -22.51 6.76 4.54
N GLU A 246 -22.59 6.44 5.83
CA GLU A 246 -23.44 7.15 6.79
C GLU A 246 -22.97 8.61 7.03
N TRP A 247 -21.67 8.87 6.88
CA TRP A 247 -21.05 10.14 7.19
C TRP A 247 -20.91 11.08 6.00
N ILE A 248 -21.28 10.66 4.80
CA ILE A 248 -21.26 11.55 3.62
C ILE A 248 -22.07 12.81 3.95
N PRO A 249 -21.42 14.00 3.99
CA PRO A 249 -22.12 15.23 4.33
C PRO A 249 -22.94 15.76 3.16
N ASP A 250 -24.08 16.32 3.45
CA ASP A 250 -24.86 17.05 2.47
C ASP A 250 -24.21 18.43 2.15
N GLU A 251 -24.68 19.08 1.09
CA GLU A 251 -24.12 20.34 0.61
C GLU A 251 -24.18 21.46 1.66
N LYS A 252 -25.24 21.49 2.47
CA LYS A 252 -25.40 22.49 3.55
C LYS A 252 -24.32 22.27 4.61
N THR A 253 -24.14 21.04 5.06
CA THR A 253 -23.09 20.67 6.05
C THR A 253 -21.71 21.02 5.56
N LEU A 254 -21.40 20.75 4.27
CA LEU A 254 -20.12 21.11 3.65
C LEU A 254 -19.86 22.60 3.71
N ARG A 255 -20.85 23.43 3.33
CA ARG A 255 -20.72 24.91 3.33
C ARG A 255 -20.62 25.48 4.74
N ASP A 256 -21.42 24.98 5.67
CA ASP A 256 -21.41 25.42 7.07
C ASP A 256 -20.06 25.10 7.73
N TRP A 257 -19.49 23.93 7.43
CA TRP A 257 -18.17 23.53 7.93
C TRP A 257 -17.07 24.39 7.31
N PHE A 258 -17.10 24.59 5.99
CA PHE A 258 -16.13 25.41 5.27
C PHE A 258 -16.09 26.85 5.79
N ALA A 259 -17.25 27.46 6.05
CA ALA A 259 -17.34 28.80 6.62
C ALA A 259 -16.65 28.90 7.99
N LYS A 260 -16.64 27.83 8.78
CA LYS A 260 -15.97 27.77 10.09
C LYS A 260 -14.48 27.43 10.00
N HIS A 261 -14.02 26.91 8.86
CA HIS A 261 -12.66 26.42 8.65
C HIS A 261 -12.01 27.02 7.39
N PRO A 262 -11.87 28.36 7.31
CA PRO A 262 -11.38 29.03 6.10
C PRO A 262 -9.95 28.64 5.72
N ALA A 263 -9.15 28.15 6.68
CA ALA A 263 -7.80 27.64 6.44
C ALA A 263 -7.77 26.42 5.49
N THR A 264 -8.90 25.70 5.32
CA THR A 264 -9.02 24.59 4.39
C THR A 264 -8.88 25.03 2.93
N ALA A 265 -9.26 26.30 2.64
CA ALA A 265 -9.10 26.91 1.32
C ALA A 265 -7.71 27.50 1.08
N LEU A 266 -6.90 27.61 2.12
CA LEU A 266 -5.60 28.26 2.04
C LEU A 266 -4.61 27.38 1.26
N VAL A 267 -4.14 27.87 0.12
CA VAL A 267 -2.95 27.35 -0.57
C VAL A 267 -1.77 28.21 -0.13
N PRO A 268 -0.85 27.67 0.66
CA PRO A 268 0.28 28.45 1.17
C PRO A 268 1.21 28.90 0.06
N GLU A 269 1.92 30.00 0.29
CA GLU A 269 2.98 30.47 -0.59
C GLU A 269 4.01 29.36 -0.81
N ARG A 270 4.37 29.13 -2.07
CA ARG A 270 5.47 28.23 -2.46
C ARG A 270 6.57 29.02 -3.12
N ARG A 271 7.79 28.61 -2.85
CA ARG A 271 9.00 29.23 -3.38
C ARG A 271 9.83 28.17 -4.07
N HIS A 272 10.28 28.45 -5.30
CA HIS A 272 11.31 27.67 -5.95
C HIS A 272 12.65 28.24 -5.50
N ILE A 273 13.43 27.46 -4.76
CA ILE A 273 14.65 27.94 -4.13
C ILE A 273 15.90 27.26 -4.69
N GLY A 274 16.96 28.04 -4.75
CA GLY A 274 18.33 27.54 -4.95
C GLY A 274 19.12 27.64 -3.65
N GLN A 275 20.03 26.68 -3.44
CA GLN A 275 20.82 26.56 -2.21
C GLN A 275 22.26 26.14 -2.52
N LEU A 276 23.22 26.76 -1.83
CA LEU A 276 24.61 26.33 -1.77
C LEU A 276 24.99 26.17 -0.28
N VAL A 277 25.39 24.97 0.12
CA VAL A 277 25.75 24.62 1.48
C VAL A 277 27.24 24.43 1.63
N LEU A 278 27.85 25.02 2.64
CA LEU A 278 29.30 25.04 2.84
C LEU A 278 29.64 24.67 4.30
N ALA A 279 30.82 24.13 4.53
CA ALA A 279 31.22 23.65 5.85
C ALA A 279 31.64 24.81 6.79
N THR A 280 32.24 25.86 6.22
CA THR A 280 32.79 26.99 6.97
C THR A 280 32.22 28.34 6.51
N ARG A 281 32.25 29.31 7.44
CA ARG A 281 31.82 30.68 7.12
C ARG A 281 32.72 31.34 6.08
N GLU A 282 34.04 31.10 6.17
CA GLU A 282 35.03 31.64 5.28
C GLU A 282 34.78 31.18 3.83
N GLU A 283 34.46 29.91 3.63
CA GLU A 283 34.07 29.38 2.32
C GLU A 283 32.79 30.04 1.81
N ALA A 284 31.77 30.16 2.67
CA ALA A 284 30.49 30.78 2.31
C ALA A 284 30.67 32.25 1.90
N ASP A 285 31.46 33.00 2.66
CA ASP A 285 31.78 34.40 2.34
C ASP A 285 32.59 34.51 1.04
N ALA A 286 33.51 33.56 0.75
CA ALA A 286 34.23 33.49 -0.51
C ALA A 286 33.28 33.21 -1.70
N MET A 287 32.37 32.24 -1.56
CA MET A 287 31.38 31.93 -2.60
C MET A 287 30.42 33.11 -2.82
N ARG A 288 29.98 33.79 -1.76
CA ARG A 288 29.13 34.98 -1.89
C ARG A 288 29.80 36.10 -2.68
N ARG A 289 31.13 36.33 -2.47
CA ARG A 289 31.89 37.31 -3.27
C ARG A 289 32.01 36.93 -4.75
N ARG A 290 32.11 35.62 -5.07
CA ARG A 290 32.11 35.13 -6.44
C ARG A 290 30.77 35.33 -7.11
N ILE A 291 29.68 35.05 -6.41
CA ILE A 291 28.32 35.30 -6.91
C ILE A 291 28.10 36.80 -7.16
N ALA A 292 28.56 37.67 -6.27
CA ALA A 292 28.48 39.11 -6.43
C ALA A 292 29.26 39.62 -7.66
N LYS A 293 30.25 38.86 -8.15
CA LYS A 293 30.99 39.12 -9.39
C LYS A 293 30.38 38.50 -10.64
N GLY A 294 29.20 37.87 -10.51
CA GLY A 294 28.42 37.31 -11.61
C GLY A 294 28.53 35.80 -11.81
N GLU A 295 29.22 35.05 -10.92
CA GLU A 295 29.21 33.61 -11.00
C GLU A 295 27.84 33.04 -10.55
N SER A 296 27.39 32.01 -11.22
CA SER A 296 26.11 31.36 -10.89
C SER A 296 26.18 30.57 -9.59
N LEU A 297 25.21 30.80 -8.66
CA LEU A 297 25.06 30.04 -7.45
C LEU A 297 24.94 28.54 -7.77
N PHE A 298 24.22 28.18 -8.82
CA PHE A 298 23.98 26.81 -9.23
C PHE A 298 25.24 26.09 -9.71
N VAL A 299 26.09 26.79 -10.45
CA VAL A 299 27.39 26.26 -10.88
C VAL A 299 28.29 26.02 -9.65
N LEU A 300 28.27 26.96 -8.72
CA LEU A 300 29.07 26.86 -7.50
C LEU A 300 28.49 25.71 -6.58
N ALA A 301 27.19 25.58 -6.50
CA ALA A 301 26.55 24.52 -5.73
C ALA A 301 26.91 23.11 -6.27
N GLY A 302 26.87 22.94 -7.59
CA GLY A 302 27.27 21.66 -8.22
C GLY A 302 28.74 21.30 -7.99
N LYS A 303 29.61 22.29 -7.71
CA LYS A 303 31.05 22.08 -7.50
C LYS A 303 31.46 21.99 -6.03
N TYR A 304 30.87 22.80 -5.17
CA TYR A 304 31.40 23.07 -3.83
C TYR A 304 30.42 22.78 -2.71
N SER A 305 29.13 22.52 -2.98
CA SER A 305 28.17 22.21 -1.92
C SER A 305 28.57 20.95 -1.15
N VAL A 306 28.55 21.02 0.17
CA VAL A 306 28.73 19.86 1.05
C VAL A 306 27.46 19.01 1.15
N ASP A 307 26.30 19.56 0.81
CA ASP A 307 25.06 18.80 0.65
C ASP A 307 25.16 17.94 -0.61
N ALA A 308 25.31 16.64 -0.44
CA ALA A 308 25.52 15.70 -1.53
C ALA A 308 24.31 15.60 -2.49
N GLU A 309 23.09 15.67 -1.96
CA GLU A 309 21.88 15.60 -2.79
C GLU A 309 21.65 16.94 -3.53
N GLY A 310 21.74 18.05 -2.83
CA GLY A 310 21.65 19.37 -3.44
C GLY A 310 22.73 19.59 -4.50
N ARG A 311 23.95 19.08 -4.29
CA ARG A 311 25.04 19.14 -5.28
C ARG A 311 24.71 18.41 -6.59
N LYS A 312 24.08 17.23 -6.51
CA LYS A 312 23.65 16.47 -7.71
C LYS A 312 22.66 17.26 -8.57
N GLN A 313 21.86 18.12 -7.95
CA GLN A 313 20.90 18.98 -8.61
C GLN A 313 21.42 20.41 -8.82
N ASN A 314 22.72 20.60 -8.70
CA ASN A 314 23.38 21.92 -8.81
C ASN A 314 22.77 22.96 -7.85
N GLY A 315 22.25 22.53 -6.69
CA GLY A 315 21.66 23.42 -5.71
C GLY A 315 20.19 23.80 -5.97
N ASP A 316 19.55 23.27 -7.00
CA ASP A 316 18.11 23.45 -7.20
C ASP A 316 17.33 22.55 -6.22
N MET A 317 16.62 23.17 -5.27
CA MET A 317 15.84 22.48 -4.25
C MET A 317 14.36 22.32 -4.66
N GLY A 318 14.00 22.81 -5.83
CA GLY A 318 12.61 22.77 -6.31
C GLY A 318 11.66 23.67 -5.49
N TRP A 319 10.37 23.30 -5.52
CA TRP A 319 9.31 24.05 -4.87
C TRP A 319 9.15 23.67 -3.39
N VAL A 320 9.41 24.60 -2.49
CA VAL A 320 9.20 24.46 -1.04
C VAL A 320 8.03 25.32 -0.56
N VAL A 321 7.35 24.85 0.47
CA VAL A 321 6.25 25.58 1.12
C VAL A 321 6.85 26.53 2.16
N LYS A 322 6.45 27.81 2.12
CA LYS A 322 6.84 28.82 3.10
C LYS A 322 6.58 28.36 4.54
N GLY A 323 7.56 28.51 5.40
CA GLY A 323 7.44 28.18 6.83
C GLY A 323 7.63 26.69 7.15
N LYS A 324 8.03 25.84 6.18
CA LYS A 324 8.32 24.42 6.40
C LYS A 324 9.82 24.10 6.49
N GLY A 325 10.68 25.07 6.22
CA GLY A 325 12.12 24.95 6.34
C GLY A 325 12.65 25.26 7.75
N LEU A 326 13.98 25.16 7.93
CA LEU A 326 14.64 25.56 9.15
C LEU A 326 14.39 27.05 9.44
N PRO A 327 14.07 27.45 10.69
CA PRO A 327 13.68 28.82 11.01
C PRO A 327 14.69 29.88 10.54
N ALA A 328 16.00 29.62 10.65
CA ALA A 328 17.06 30.55 10.21
C ALA A 328 17.04 30.76 8.68
N LEU A 329 16.82 29.68 7.90
CA LEU A 329 16.74 29.74 6.45
C LEU A 329 15.45 30.44 6.01
N GLU A 330 14.32 30.16 6.66
CA GLU A 330 13.03 30.82 6.40
C GLU A 330 13.10 32.33 6.66
N GLN A 331 13.77 32.76 7.73
CA GLN A 331 13.98 34.19 8.02
C GLN A 331 14.82 34.87 6.94
N ALA A 332 15.82 34.18 6.40
CA ALA A 332 16.62 34.72 5.30
C ALA A 332 15.79 34.80 4.01
N LEU A 333 15.09 33.72 3.65
CA LEU A 333 14.21 33.68 2.47
C LEU A 333 13.08 34.74 2.53
N ALA A 334 12.61 35.08 3.73
CA ALA A 334 11.56 36.07 3.88
C ALA A 334 12.01 37.50 3.48
N LYS A 335 13.32 37.77 3.54
CA LYS A 335 13.91 39.10 3.24
C LYS A 335 14.34 39.23 1.79
N LEU A 336 14.46 38.13 1.06
CA LEU A 336 14.97 38.14 -0.33
C LEU A 336 13.89 38.60 -1.31
N LYS A 337 14.30 39.30 -2.35
CA LYS A 337 13.55 39.40 -3.59
C LYS A 337 13.88 38.23 -4.52
N ASP A 338 13.05 38.00 -5.52
CA ASP A 338 13.31 36.96 -6.50
C ASP A 338 14.60 37.29 -7.28
N GLY A 339 15.47 36.30 -7.43
CA GLY A 339 16.79 36.43 -8.04
C GLY A 339 17.89 36.95 -7.11
N GLU A 340 17.56 37.48 -5.93
CA GLU A 340 18.60 37.89 -4.96
C GLU A 340 19.21 36.68 -4.26
N VAL A 341 20.49 36.79 -3.87
CA VAL A 341 21.19 35.81 -3.04
C VAL A 341 21.32 36.32 -1.62
N SER A 342 21.04 35.48 -0.65
CA SER A 342 21.06 35.83 0.76
C SER A 342 22.46 36.24 1.28
N ASP A 343 22.49 36.86 2.42
CA ASP A 343 23.66 36.81 3.29
C ASP A 343 23.96 35.37 3.71
N VAL A 344 25.17 35.13 4.22
CA VAL A 344 25.54 33.82 4.76
C VAL A 344 24.69 33.50 5.99
N VAL A 345 23.93 32.39 5.94
CA VAL A 345 23.05 31.93 7.00
C VAL A 345 23.66 30.70 7.66
N LYS A 346 23.86 30.74 8.97
CA LYS A 346 24.30 29.58 9.75
C LYS A 346 23.09 28.72 10.11
N ALA A 347 23.15 27.43 9.79
CA ALA A 347 22.14 26.46 10.17
C ALA A 347 22.48 25.81 11.55
N PRO A 348 21.48 25.18 12.23
CA PRO A 348 21.70 24.55 13.54
C PRO A 348 22.71 23.39 13.52
N ASP A 349 22.89 22.72 12.40
CA ASP A 349 23.86 21.64 12.19
C ASP A 349 25.31 22.14 12.03
N GLY A 350 25.50 23.48 12.07
CA GLY A 350 26.80 24.13 11.94
C GLY A 350 27.19 24.47 10.52
N THR A 351 26.42 24.08 9.51
CA THR A 351 26.67 24.43 8.10
C THR A 351 26.29 25.89 7.78
N TYR A 352 26.78 26.38 6.65
CA TYR A 352 26.57 27.75 6.17
C TYR A 352 25.90 27.73 4.81
N HIS A 353 24.82 28.48 4.66
CA HIS A 353 23.95 28.46 3.47
C HIS A 353 23.92 29.79 2.77
N LEU A 354 23.96 29.73 1.44
CA LEU A 354 23.58 30.84 0.55
C LEU A 354 22.31 30.40 -0.19
N LEU A 355 21.28 31.24 -0.15
CA LEU A 355 19.94 30.94 -0.64
C LEU A 355 19.54 31.94 -1.74
N THR A 356 18.74 31.50 -2.68
CA THR A 356 18.06 32.36 -3.65
C THR A 356 16.66 31.89 -3.89
N ILE A 357 15.77 32.80 -4.28
CA ILE A 357 14.40 32.48 -4.72
C ILE A 357 14.35 32.71 -6.21
N LEU A 358 14.05 31.68 -6.97
CA LEU A 358 13.89 31.72 -8.41
C LEU A 358 12.52 32.23 -8.83
N GLU A 359 11.49 31.75 -8.13
CA GLU A 359 10.09 32.04 -8.43
C GLU A 359 9.26 31.88 -7.16
N ARG A 360 8.18 32.68 -7.03
CA ARG A 360 7.17 32.56 -5.98
C ARG A 360 5.80 32.27 -6.58
N LYS A 361 5.09 31.36 -5.96
CA LYS A 361 3.64 31.20 -6.11
C LYS A 361 2.99 31.76 -4.86
N PRO A 362 2.32 32.92 -4.97
CA PRO A 362 1.75 33.58 -3.78
C PRO A 362 0.70 32.73 -3.10
N GLU A 363 0.50 33.00 -1.83
CA GLU A 363 -0.63 32.46 -1.08
C GLU A 363 -1.94 32.85 -1.75
N ARG A 364 -2.87 31.91 -1.81
CA ARG A 364 -4.19 32.14 -2.38
C ARG A 364 -5.24 31.35 -1.62
N HIS A 365 -6.48 31.82 -1.67
CA HIS A 365 -7.64 31.07 -1.20
C HIS A 365 -8.37 30.47 -2.41
N GLU A 366 -8.59 29.17 -2.33
CA GLU A 366 -9.38 28.43 -3.32
C GLU A 366 -10.87 28.63 -3.07
N ALA A 367 -11.67 28.61 -4.12
CA ALA A 367 -13.13 28.65 -3.96
C ALA A 367 -13.64 27.34 -3.33
N PHE A 368 -14.79 27.40 -2.66
CA PHE A 368 -15.41 26.20 -2.07
C PHE A 368 -15.54 25.05 -3.07
N ALA A 369 -15.89 25.34 -4.33
CA ALA A 369 -16.02 24.32 -5.37
C ALA A 369 -14.73 23.52 -5.61
N ASP A 370 -13.56 24.18 -5.51
CA ASP A 370 -12.26 23.58 -5.74
C ASP A 370 -11.78 22.69 -4.56
N VAL A 371 -12.28 22.98 -3.35
CA VAL A 371 -11.91 22.29 -2.11
C VAL A 371 -13.01 21.40 -1.54
N ARG A 372 -14.14 21.28 -2.23
CA ARG A 372 -15.32 20.56 -1.76
C ARG A 372 -15.01 19.15 -1.27
N ASP A 373 -14.24 18.39 -2.03
CA ASP A 373 -13.87 17.01 -1.65
C ASP A 373 -12.91 16.99 -0.45
N ARG A 374 -12.00 17.97 -0.36
CA ARG A 374 -11.13 18.15 0.81
C ARG A 374 -11.93 18.46 2.08
N VAL A 375 -12.96 19.29 1.97
CA VAL A 375 -13.90 19.58 3.06
C VAL A 375 -14.65 18.32 3.48
N ALA A 376 -15.16 17.55 2.52
CA ALA A 376 -15.86 16.29 2.81
C ALA A 376 -14.95 15.30 3.55
N GLN A 377 -13.70 15.15 3.10
CA GLN A 377 -12.71 14.30 3.74
C GLN A 377 -12.36 14.77 5.16
N ALA A 378 -12.24 16.08 5.38
CA ALA A 378 -11.97 16.63 6.71
C ALA A 378 -13.12 16.33 7.68
N ILE A 379 -14.38 16.51 7.27
CA ILE A 379 -15.56 16.17 8.08
C ILE A 379 -15.58 14.67 8.41
N ILE A 380 -15.29 13.81 7.43
CA ILE A 380 -15.24 12.36 7.65
C ILE A 380 -14.11 12.00 8.62
N ALA A 381 -12.95 12.65 8.51
CA ALA A 381 -11.84 12.44 9.43
C ALA A 381 -12.17 12.86 10.88
N GLU A 382 -12.85 13.97 11.08
CA GLU A 382 -13.33 14.39 12.40
C GLU A 382 -14.33 13.39 12.99
N LYS A 383 -15.29 12.93 12.19
CA LYS A 383 -16.26 11.89 12.61
C LYS A 383 -15.57 10.58 12.96
N LEU A 384 -14.52 10.20 12.20
CA LEU A 384 -13.72 9.02 12.49
C LEU A 384 -12.99 9.15 13.84
N GLN A 385 -12.39 10.31 14.12
CA GLN A 385 -11.73 10.53 15.41
C GLN A 385 -12.70 10.36 16.58
N VAL A 386 -13.88 10.96 16.49
CA VAL A 386 -14.93 10.84 17.52
C VAL A 386 -15.38 9.38 17.65
N PHE A 387 -15.60 8.71 16.54
CA PHE A 387 -16.02 7.31 16.53
C PHE A 387 -14.96 6.38 17.17
N VAL A 388 -13.69 6.55 16.81
CA VAL A 388 -12.60 5.76 17.41
C VAL A 388 -12.50 6.04 18.91
N ALA A 389 -12.67 7.28 19.37
CA ALA A 389 -12.67 7.63 20.79
C ALA A 389 -13.85 6.96 21.54
N ASP A 390 -15.04 6.89 20.93
CA ASP A 390 -16.19 6.17 21.50
C ASP A 390 -15.89 4.66 21.61
N LEU A 391 -15.30 4.06 20.58
CA LEU A 391 -14.91 2.65 20.60
C LEU A 391 -13.82 2.38 21.67
N ASP A 392 -12.86 3.27 21.80
CA ASP A 392 -11.82 3.17 22.83
C ASP A 392 -12.43 3.20 24.24
N GLY A 393 -13.36 4.11 24.49
CA GLY A 393 -14.13 4.17 25.75
C GLY A 393 -14.98 2.93 26.01
N ARG A 394 -15.57 2.33 24.96
CA ARG A 394 -16.44 1.15 25.04
C ARG A 394 -15.66 -0.13 25.28
N TYR A 395 -14.57 -0.37 24.53
CA TYR A 395 -13.82 -1.62 24.55
C TYR A 395 -12.59 -1.58 25.46
N LYS A 396 -12.18 -0.41 25.93
CA LYS A 396 -11.11 -0.17 26.91
C LYS A 396 -9.84 -0.97 26.64
N PRO A 397 -9.09 -0.69 25.56
CA PRO A 397 -7.87 -1.42 25.25
C PRO A 397 -6.90 -1.42 26.43
N SER A 398 -6.34 -2.58 26.75
CA SER A 398 -5.35 -2.75 27.80
C SER A 398 -3.95 -2.82 27.20
N TRP A 399 -3.17 -1.79 27.43
CA TRP A 399 -1.79 -1.68 26.94
C TRP A 399 -0.83 -2.34 27.91
N LYS A 400 0.00 -3.27 27.42
CA LYS A 400 1.08 -3.84 28.20
C LYS A 400 2.32 -2.97 28.03
N VAL A 401 2.90 -2.54 29.14
CA VAL A 401 4.18 -1.82 29.13
C VAL A 401 5.24 -2.79 28.60
N LEU A 402 5.88 -2.44 27.50
CA LEU A 402 7.03 -3.19 26.99
C LEU A 402 8.15 -3.07 28.01
N GLN A 403 8.47 -4.15 28.70
CA GLN A 403 9.74 -4.19 29.45
C GLN A 403 10.88 -4.16 28.41
N PRO A 404 11.91 -3.32 28.60
CA PRO A 404 13.09 -3.39 27.75
C PRO A 404 13.61 -4.84 27.75
N ALA A 405 13.95 -5.34 26.57
CA ALA A 405 14.57 -6.66 26.48
C ALA A 405 15.76 -6.71 27.42
N ALA A 406 15.81 -7.74 28.29
CA ALA A 406 16.98 -7.94 29.15
C ALA A 406 18.23 -7.97 28.27
N PRO A 407 19.31 -7.26 28.62
CA PRO A 407 20.53 -7.29 27.84
C PRO A 407 20.99 -8.75 27.70
N ALA A 408 21.26 -9.17 26.46
CA ALA A 408 21.78 -10.51 26.18
C ALA A 408 23.00 -10.75 27.08
N ALA A 409 22.95 -11.77 27.91
CA ALA A 409 24.07 -12.18 28.73
C ALA A 409 25.28 -12.40 27.82
N LYS A 410 26.39 -11.68 28.10
CA LYS A 410 27.66 -11.79 27.38
C LYS A 410 28.31 -13.14 27.62
#